data_1d7bd963fa85904f2d00968d26b49de5
#
_entry.id   1d7bd963fa85904f2d00968d26b49de5
#
_cell.length_a   1.000
_cell.length_b   1.000
_cell.length_c   1.000
_cell.angle_alpha   90.00
_cell.angle_beta   90.00
_cell.angle_gamma   90.00
#
_symmetry.space_group_name_H-M   'P 1'
#
loop_
_entity.id
_entity.type
_entity.pdbx_description
1 polymer ?
#
loop_
_entity_poly.entity_id
_entity_poly.type
_entity_poly.pdbx_seq_one_letter_code
_entity_poly.pdbx_strand_id
1 'polypeptide(L)'
;LEYIKLEDIWKTYKTKGVTVTPLRGLSMSVDKGELVVVLGPSGEGKTTLLRVIAGLLRQDKGHVYLRGELVDDLPPRERNVAMVFQSYAIYPFMSVYDNIAFPLKLMHRPKQEIDAQVKKVAEMLRIGDILSKKPSELSGGQRQRVAIAKALVKGADILLMDEPMANLDAIVRVYAREELKQLHKELGTTIVYVTHDQVEALSLATKLAVLHDGVIQDFGDPMEVYRRPRNTWVASFVGNPPMNVLEGTVREGYIVSKKGELKLPLPSSYRGSVKEGQDVTFGFRPEDAVVGEGDLRGVVSMIERVGAYTVVHVDVGDGTLLRILYPSTMQVNRGDKVSFTVRPGSLVLFDPATGKRVEAASS
;
A
#
# COMPACT_ATOMS: atom_id res chain seq x y z
N LEU A 1 -4.08 -21.21 0.25
CA LEU A 1 -3.70 -21.72 1.59
C LEU A 1 -3.13 -20.56 2.38
N GLU A 2 -3.82 -20.16 3.48
CA GLU A 2 -3.35 -19.08 4.36
C GLU A 2 -1.95 -19.43 4.89
N TYR A 3 -0.95 -18.72 4.38
CA TYR A 3 0.46 -18.98 4.69
C TYR A 3 0.94 -18.13 5.87
N ILE A 4 0.38 -16.92 5.98
CA ILE A 4 0.47 -16.07 7.17
C ILE A 4 -0.96 -15.74 7.56
N LYS A 5 -1.33 -15.97 8.81
CA LYS A 5 -2.65 -15.59 9.33
C LYS A 5 -2.49 -14.87 10.66
N LEU A 6 -3.12 -13.72 10.74
CA LEU A 6 -3.20 -12.88 11.93
C LEU A 6 -4.65 -12.85 12.39
N GLU A 7 -4.91 -13.20 13.63
CA GLU A 7 -6.25 -13.22 14.22
C GLU A 7 -6.30 -12.29 15.44
N ASP A 8 -7.10 -11.23 15.34
CA ASP A 8 -7.41 -10.30 16.43
C ASP A 8 -6.15 -9.78 17.17
N ILE A 9 -5.15 -9.34 16.43
CA ILE A 9 -3.86 -8.90 16.97
C ILE A 9 -4.00 -7.54 17.66
N TRP A 10 -3.68 -7.52 18.95
CA TRP A 10 -3.60 -6.31 19.76
C TRP A 10 -2.17 -6.08 20.24
N LYS A 11 -1.74 -4.81 20.19
CA LYS A 11 -0.49 -4.38 20.81
C LYS A 11 -0.62 -3.00 21.38
N THR A 12 -0.23 -2.86 22.67
CA THR A 12 -0.27 -1.60 23.40
C THR A 12 1.10 -1.33 24.01
N TYR A 13 1.59 -0.11 23.85
CA TYR A 13 2.77 0.39 24.55
C TYR A 13 2.35 1.35 25.66
N LYS A 14 2.89 1.14 26.85
CA LYS A 14 2.70 2.02 28.01
C LYS A 14 4.03 2.67 28.36
N THR A 15 4.15 3.97 28.19
CA THR A 15 5.33 4.75 28.53
C THR A 15 4.88 5.95 29.37
N LYS A 16 5.56 6.21 30.49
CA LYS A 16 5.34 7.32 31.44
C LYS A 16 4.17 8.28 31.09
N GLY A 17 2.94 7.86 31.37
CA GLY A 17 1.73 8.68 31.19
C GLY A 17 1.08 8.65 29.80
N VAL A 18 1.66 7.97 28.81
CA VAL A 18 1.09 7.82 27.46
C VAL A 18 0.86 6.35 27.15
N THR A 19 -0.35 6.05 26.70
CA THR A 19 -0.73 4.70 26.21
C THR A 19 -1.00 4.81 24.72
N VAL A 20 -0.26 4.04 23.91
CA VAL A 20 -0.43 3.96 22.46
C VAL A 20 -0.75 2.53 22.08
N THR A 21 -1.81 2.32 21.32
CA THR A 21 -2.25 1.00 20.85
C THR A 21 -2.17 0.96 19.30
N PRO A 22 -0.99 0.65 18.73
CA PRO A 22 -0.80 0.66 17.27
C PRO A 22 -1.49 -0.49 16.53
N LEU A 23 -1.88 -1.56 17.23
CA LEU A 23 -2.67 -2.66 16.64
C LEU A 23 -3.89 -2.89 17.52
N ARG A 24 -5.09 -2.88 16.92
CA ARG A 24 -6.38 -2.87 17.63
C ARG A 24 -7.33 -3.93 17.10
N GLY A 25 -7.00 -5.21 17.27
CA GLY A 25 -7.79 -6.32 16.73
C GLY A 25 -7.55 -6.54 15.24
N LEU A 26 -6.31 -6.34 14.80
CA LEU A 26 -5.94 -6.50 13.41
C LEU A 26 -6.01 -7.97 13.00
N SER A 27 -6.76 -8.24 11.92
CA SER A 27 -6.82 -9.56 11.29
C SER A 27 -6.48 -9.44 9.81
N MET A 28 -5.65 -10.36 9.30
CA MET A 28 -5.21 -10.40 7.91
C MET A 28 -4.73 -11.80 7.57
N SER A 29 -4.96 -12.24 6.33
CA SER A 29 -4.36 -13.47 5.81
C SER A 29 -3.60 -13.21 4.52
N VAL A 30 -2.49 -13.96 4.33
CA VAL A 30 -1.61 -13.90 3.17
C VAL A 30 -1.44 -15.30 2.64
N ASP A 31 -1.72 -15.49 1.37
CA ASP A 31 -1.51 -16.78 0.73
C ASP A 31 -0.05 -16.99 0.32
N LYS A 32 0.32 -18.27 0.14
CA LYS A 32 1.69 -18.61 -0.26
C LYS A 32 2.04 -17.98 -1.61
N GLY A 33 3.20 -17.34 -1.68
CA GLY A 33 3.71 -16.71 -2.88
C GLY A 33 3.09 -15.34 -3.17
N GLU A 34 2.24 -14.79 -2.30
CA GLU A 34 1.74 -13.41 -2.43
C GLU A 34 2.78 -12.38 -1.98
N LEU A 35 2.76 -11.23 -2.63
CA LEU A 35 3.40 -10.01 -2.17
C LEU A 35 2.31 -9.09 -1.64
N VAL A 36 2.07 -9.15 -0.33
CA VAL A 36 1.11 -8.27 0.34
C VAL A 36 1.81 -6.98 0.76
N VAL A 37 1.32 -5.86 0.26
CA VAL A 37 1.79 -4.54 0.71
C VAL A 37 0.82 -3.97 1.73
N VAL A 38 1.36 -3.59 2.89
CA VAL A 38 0.63 -2.88 3.94
C VAL A 38 0.94 -1.38 3.81
N LEU A 39 -0.01 -0.64 3.31
CA LEU A 39 0.05 0.80 3.11
C LEU A 39 -0.63 1.52 4.28
N GLY A 40 -0.04 2.58 4.78
CA GLY A 40 -0.65 3.42 5.82
C GLY A 40 0.21 4.62 6.17
N PRO A 41 -0.34 5.64 6.82
CA PRO A 41 0.43 6.78 7.31
C PRO A 41 1.57 6.37 8.25
N SER A 42 2.52 7.27 8.46
CA SER A 42 3.60 7.05 9.43
C SER A 42 3.03 6.97 10.85
N GLY A 43 3.54 6.03 11.65
CA GLY A 43 3.09 5.85 13.04
C GLY A 43 1.87 4.93 13.25
N GLU A 44 1.25 4.43 12.19
CA GLU A 44 0.03 3.58 12.25
C GLU A 44 0.29 2.11 12.66
N GLY A 45 1.52 1.75 13.04
CA GLY A 45 1.80 0.39 13.53
C GLY A 45 2.32 -0.59 12.49
N LYS A 46 2.68 -0.16 11.26
CA LYS A 46 3.22 -1.03 10.20
C LYS A 46 4.46 -1.82 10.65
N THR A 47 5.47 -1.14 11.20
CA THR A 47 6.67 -1.79 11.77
C THR A 47 6.34 -2.69 12.95
N THR A 48 5.36 -2.30 13.78
CA THR A 48 4.88 -3.14 14.90
C THR A 48 4.28 -4.44 14.39
N LEU A 49 3.49 -4.38 13.32
CA LEU A 49 2.91 -5.54 12.65
C LEU A 49 3.99 -6.51 12.18
N LEU A 50 5.01 -6.02 11.45
CA LEU A 50 6.12 -6.86 10.99
C LEU A 50 6.88 -7.50 12.16
N ARG A 51 7.14 -6.75 13.23
CA ARG A 51 7.83 -7.26 14.43
C ARG A 51 7.02 -8.34 15.14
N VAL A 52 5.70 -8.23 15.15
CA VAL A 52 4.80 -9.27 15.70
C VAL A 52 4.89 -10.54 14.84
N ILE A 53 4.81 -10.44 13.52
CA ILE A 53 4.96 -11.59 12.61
C ILE A 53 6.33 -12.25 12.79
N ALA A 54 7.39 -11.45 12.86
CA ALA A 54 8.76 -11.94 13.04
C ALA A 54 9.03 -12.57 14.42
N GLY A 55 8.14 -12.39 15.41
CA GLY A 55 8.36 -12.79 16.80
C GLY A 55 9.36 -11.92 17.56
N LEU A 56 9.75 -10.76 16.99
CA LEU A 56 10.57 -9.75 17.66
C LEU A 56 9.80 -8.96 18.70
N LEU A 57 8.49 -9.03 18.63
CA LEU A 57 7.56 -8.39 19.53
C LEU A 57 6.39 -9.36 19.79
N ARG A 58 6.06 -9.60 21.05
CA ARG A 58 4.88 -10.38 21.41
C ARG A 58 3.64 -9.49 21.39
N GLN A 59 2.56 -9.94 20.75
CA GLN A 59 1.25 -9.34 20.82
C GLN A 59 0.66 -9.46 22.22
N ASP A 60 -0.25 -8.57 22.58
CA ASP A 60 -0.93 -8.60 23.90
C ASP A 60 -2.17 -9.49 23.87
N LYS A 61 -2.83 -9.62 22.68
CA LYS A 61 -3.94 -10.52 22.38
C LYS A 61 -3.88 -10.97 20.93
N GLY A 62 -4.62 -12.03 20.63
CA GLY A 62 -4.72 -12.59 19.28
C GLY A 62 -3.63 -13.60 19.00
N HIS A 63 -3.65 -14.16 17.78
CA HIS A 63 -2.82 -15.28 17.38
C HIS A 63 -2.13 -15.05 16.04
N VAL A 64 -0.89 -15.50 15.94
CA VAL A 64 -0.09 -15.53 14.71
C VAL A 64 0.10 -16.96 14.26
N TYR A 65 -0.31 -17.24 13.03
CA TYR A 65 -0.07 -18.53 12.38
C TYR A 65 0.85 -18.33 11.19
N LEU A 66 1.86 -19.18 11.06
CA LEU A 66 2.75 -19.24 9.90
C LEU A 66 2.70 -20.66 9.35
N ARG A 67 2.43 -20.80 8.04
CA ARG A 67 2.31 -22.11 7.36
C ARG A 67 1.27 -23.06 8.01
N GLY A 68 0.22 -22.43 8.59
CA GLY A 68 -0.85 -23.16 9.30
C GLY A 68 -0.53 -23.53 10.76
N GLU A 69 0.68 -23.23 11.25
CA GLU A 69 1.10 -23.52 12.63
C GLU A 69 1.02 -22.27 13.52
N LEU A 70 0.51 -22.42 14.74
CA LEU A 70 0.49 -21.36 15.77
C LEU A 70 1.93 -21.09 16.23
N VAL A 71 2.39 -19.83 16.12
CA VAL A 71 3.78 -19.45 16.40
C VAL A 71 3.95 -18.44 17.53
N ASP A 72 2.92 -18.20 18.32
CA ASP A 72 2.91 -17.16 19.37
C ASP A 72 4.08 -17.27 20.36
N ASP A 73 4.42 -18.49 20.77
CA ASP A 73 5.49 -18.76 21.73
C ASP A 73 6.84 -19.10 21.08
N LEU A 74 6.88 -19.18 19.73
CA LEU A 74 8.13 -19.44 19.01
C LEU A 74 9.00 -18.18 18.94
N PRO A 75 10.29 -18.28 19.30
CA PRO A 75 11.24 -17.18 19.15
C PRO A 75 11.51 -16.92 17.65
N PRO A 76 12.01 -15.72 17.27
CA PRO A 76 12.25 -15.34 15.87
C PRO A 76 13.07 -16.35 15.06
N ARG A 77 14.09 -16.95 15.69
CA ARG A 77 14.97 -17.95 15.03
C ARG A 77 14.24 -19.21 14.57
N GLU A 78 13.11 -19.57 15.22
CA GLU A 78 12.36 -20.78 14.97
C GLU A 78 11.16 -20.53 14.02
N ARG A 79 10.78 -19.27 13.78
CA ARG A 79 9.69 -18.90 12.87
C ARG A 79 10.04 -19.05 11.38
N ASN A 80 11.31 -19.27 11.05
CA ASN A 80 11.83 -19.34 9.68
C ASN A 80 11.35 -18.18 8.79
N VAL A 81 11.42 -16.97 9.32
CA VAL A 81 11.14 -15.72 8.61
C VAL A 81 12.43 -14.92 8.46
N ALA A 82 12.51 -14.12 7.42
CA ALA A 82 13.61 -13.17 7.24
C ALA A 82 13.06 -11.74 7.23
N MET A 83 13.82 -10.78 7.77
CA MET A 83 13.41 -9.39 7.83
C MET A 83 14.47 -8.48 7.20
N VAL A 84 14.03 -7.60 6.31
CA VAL A 84 14.81 -6.49 5.75
C VAL A 84 14.33 -5.22 6.42
N PHE A 85 15.24 -4.55 7.13
CA PHE A 85 14.96 -3.31 7.84
C PHE A 85 15.18 -2.09 6.94
N GLN A 86 14.54 -0.98 7.26
CA GLN A 86 14.69 0.30 6.59
C GLN A 86 16.17 0.76 6.47
N SER A 87 16.99 0.46 7.48
CA SER A 87 18.44 0.75 7.50
C SER A 87 19.29 -0.31 6.80
N TYR A 88 18.65 -1.31 6.13
CA TYR A 88 19.27 -2.50 5.53
C TYR A 88 19.97 -3.44 6.52
N ALA A 89 20.32 -3.00 7.71
CA ALA A 89 21.05 -3.75 8.75
C ALA A 89 22.30 -4.47 8.21
N ILE A 90 23.03 -3.81 7.30
CA ILE A 90 24.29 -4.29 6.73
C ILE A 90 25.43 -3.85 7.63
N TYR A 91 26.35 -4.77 7.97
CA TYR A 91 27.53 -4.48 8.78
C TYR A 91 28.58 -3.73 7.96
N PRO A 92 28.90 -2.47 8.30
CA PRO A 92 29.71 -1.60 7.43
C PRO A 92 31.17 -2.04 7.31
N PHE A 93 31.68 -2.80 8.29
CA PHE A 93 33.09 -3.26 8.33
C PHE A 93 33.29 -4.60 7.64
N MET A 94 32.24 -5.32 7.31
CA MET A 94 32.25 -6.61 6.64
C MET A 94 32.16 -6.45 5.13
N SER A 95 32.78 -7.37 4.36
CA SER A 95 32.52 -7.47 2.93
C SER A 95 31.06 -7.84 2.64
N VAL A 96 30.62 -7.70 1.40
CA VAL A 96 29.31 -8.18 0.95
C VAL A 96 29.17 -9.68 1.22
N TYR A 97 30.21 -10.46 0.85
CA TYR A 97 30.27 -11.89 1.15
C TYR A 97 30.06 -12.17 2.64
N ASP A 98 30.81 -11.51 3.51
CA ASP A 98 30.71 -11.72 4.95
C ASP A 98 29.36 -11.30 5.53
N ASN A 99 28.76 -10.24 5.02
CA ASN A 99 27.41 -9.84 5.39
C ASN A 99 26.39 -10.91 5.07
N ILE A 100 26.45 -11.48 3.87
CA ILE A 100 25.54 -12.55 3.43
C ILE A 100 25.80 -13.84 4.21
N ALA A 101 27.08 -14.20 4.39
CA ALA A 101 27.48 -15.42 5.10
C ALA A 101 27.20 -15.38 6.61
N PHE A 102 27.08 -14.20 7.21
CA PHE A 102 26.99 -14.03 8.66
C PHE A 102 25.90 -14.85 9.35
N PRO A 103 24.64 -14.89 8.85
CA PRO A 103 23.61 -15.74 9.45
C PRO A 103 23.96 -17.22 9.48
N LEU A 104 24.60 -17.74 8.44
CA LEU A 104 25.01 -19.14 8.36
C LEU A 104 26.22 -19.45 9.27
N LYS A 105 27.14 -18.49 9.40
CA LYS A 105 28.26 -18.58 10.37
C LYS A 105 27.74 -18.68 11.81
N LEU A 106 26.73 -17.89 12.16
CA LEU A 106 26.07 -17.98 13.49
C LEU A 106 25.37 -19.33 13.72
N MET A 107 24.93 -19.98 12.66
CA MET A 107 24.34 -21.34 12.70
C MET A 107 25.41 -22.43 12.70
N HIS A 108 26.71 -22.10 12.77
CA HIS A 108 27.85 -23.01 12.72
C HIS A 108 27.84 -23.97 11.52
N ARG A 109 27.36 -23.48 10.35
CA ARG A 109 27.36 -24.29 9.12
C ARG A 109 28.78 -24.48 8.58
N PRO A 110 29.06 -25.63 7.92
CA PRO A 110 30.34 -25.88 7.28
C PRO A 110 30.67 -24.82 6.22
N LYS A 111 31.96 -24.45 6.11
CA LYS A 111 32.42 -23.42 5.16
C LYS A 111 31.97 -23.70 3.73
N GLN A 112 32.04 -24.95 3.26
CA GLN A 112 31.62 -25.35 1.91
C GLN A 112 30.13 -25.08 1.66
N GLU A 113 29.27 -25.34 2.66
CA GLU A 113 27.84 -25.05 2.58
C GLU A 113 27.59 -23.53 2.54
N ILE A 114 28.32 -22.75 3.37
CA ILE A 114 28.22 -21.30 3.38
C ILE A 114 28.61 -20.74 2.00
N ASP A 115 29.75 -21.16 1.44
CA ASP A 115 30.23 -20.70 0.14
C ASP A 115 29.21 -21.01 -0.97
N ALA A 116 28.64 -22.21 -0.98
CA ALA A 116 27.64 -22.62 -1.94
C ALA A 116 26.35 -21.80 -1.83
N GLN A 117 25.85 -21.56 -0.62
CA GLN A 117 24.61 -20.78 -0.40
C GLN A 117 24.82 -19.32 -0.72
N VAL A 118 25.93 -18.71 -0.32
CA VAL A 118 26.28 -17.32 -0.65
C VAL A 118 26.36 -17.13 -2.16
N LYS A 119 27.07 -18.04 -2.86
CA LYS A 119 27.17 -18.00 -4.31
C LYS A 119 25.79 -18.10 -4.98
N LYS A 120 24.96 -19.06 -4.56
CA LYS A 120 23.60 -19.25 -5.08
C LYS A 120 22.75 -17.98 -4.96
N VAL A 121 22.73 -17.38 -3.76
CA VAL A 121 21.93 -16.16 -3.52
C VAL A 121 22.52 -14.95 -4.23
N ALA A 122 23.86 -14.86 -4.33
CA ALA A 122 24.53 -13.78 -5.05
C ALA A 122 24.27 -13.82 -6.57
N GLU A 123 24.25 -15.01 -7.17
CA GLU A 123 23.89 -15.21 -8.57
C GLU A 123 22.44 -14.82 -8.82
N MET A 124 21.52 -15.29 -7.96
CA MET A 124 20.09 -15.00 -8.00
C MET A 124 19.79 -13.49 -7.97
N LEU A 125 20.53 -12.75 -7.14
CA LEU A 125 20.36 -11.29 -6.96
C LEU A 125 21.31 -10.46 -7.85
N ARG A 126 22.09 -11.11 -8.72
CA ARG A 126 23.04 -10.45 -9.64
C ARG A 126 24.02 -9.52 -8.92
N ILE A 127 24.60 -10.02 -7.82
CA ILE A 127 25.58 -9.30 -6.99
C ILE A 127 26.89 -10.08 -6.83
N GLY A 128 27.14 -11.07 -7.69
CA GLY A 128 28.36 -11.89 -7.63
C GLY A 128 29.66 -11.10 -7.81
N ASP A 129 29.61 -10.06 -8.63
CA ASP A 129 30.73 -9.16 -8.94
C ASP A 129 31.13 -8.22 -7.80
N ILE A 130 30.25 -8.03 -6.83
CA ILE A 130 30.47 -7.12 -5.69
C ILE A 130 30.72 -7.83 -4.35
N LEU A 131 30.85 -9.16 -4.33
CA LEU A 131 31.02 -9.93 -3.09
C LEU A 131 32.23 -9.51 -2.25
N SER A 132 33.29 -9.05 -2.86
CA SER A 132 34.51 -8.56 -2.18
C SER A 132 34.43 -7.12 -1.70
N LYS A 133 33.46 -6.34 -2.19
CA LYS A 133 33.31 -4.92 -1.84
C LYS A 133 32.77 -4.73 -0.42
N LYS A 134 33.00 -3.53 0.13
CA LYS A 134 32.38 -3.08 1.39
C LYS A 134 31.11 -2.29 1.13
N PRO A 135 30.17 -2.20 2.09
CA PRO A 135 28.92 -1.45 1.96
C PRO A 135 29.10 0.02 1.56
N SER A 136 30.20 0.66 1.94
CA SER A 136 30.51 2.05 1.57
C SER A 136 30.76 2.24 0.08
N GLU A 137 31.12 1.18 -0.65
CA GLU A 137 31.42 1.20 -2.09
C GLU A 137 30.18 0.88 -2.94
N LEU A 138 29.01 0.67 -2.30
CA LEU A 138 27.81 0.21 -2.97
C LEU A 138 26.84 1.35 -3.23
N SER A 139 26.12 1.27 -4.36
CA SER A 139 24.93 2.10 -4.60
C SER A 139 23.79 1.71 -3.66
N GLY A 140 22.75 2.55 -3.57
CA GLY A 140 21.55 2.27 -2.77
C GLY A 140 20.88 0.95 -3.15
N GLY A 141 20.67 0.71 -4.46
CA GLY A 141 20.07 -0.54 -4.96
C GLY A 141 20.96 -1.76 -4.68
N GLN A 142 22.29 -1.63 -4.79
CA GLN A 142 23.22 -2.72 -4.43
C GLN A 142 23.12 -3.04 -2.93
N ARG A 143 23.07 -2.04 -2.04
CA ARG A 143 22.87 -2.26 -0.60
C ARG A 143 21.56 -2.98 -0.32
N GLN A 144 20.49 -2.62 -1.00
CA GLN A 144 19.19 -3.30 -0.86
C GLN A 144 19.29 -4.77 -1.26
N ARG A 145 19.88 -5.08 -2.41
CA ARG A 145 20.08 -6.48 -2.85
C ARG A 145 20.93 -7.28 -1.85
N VAL A 146 21.96 -6.68 -1.29
CA VAL A 146 22.77 -7.32 -0.23
C VAL A 146 21.95 -7.60 1.02
N ALA A 147 21.07 -6.69 1.43
CA ALA A 147 20.16 -6.89 2.56
C ALA A 147 19.17 -8.04 2.29
N ILE A 148 18.60 -8.10 1.09
CA ILE A 148 17.74 -9.20 0.66
C ILE A 148 18.53 -10.53 0.63
N ALA A 149 19.75 -10.54 0.08
CA ALA A 149 20.61 -11.72 0.06
C ALA A 149 20.88 -12.26 1.47
N LYS A 150 21.25 -11.37 2.38
CA LYS A 150 21.46 -11.69 3.80
C LYS A 150 20.21 -12.29 4.46
N ALA A 151 19.02 -11.80 4.08
CA ALA A 151 17.76 -12.31 4.56
C ALA A 151 17.45 -13.70 4.01
N LEU A 152 17.67 -13.92 2.71
CA LEU A 152 17.30 -15.15 2.00
C LEU A 152 18.29 -16.30 2.17
N VAL A 153 19.55 -16.02 2.54
CA VAL A 153 20.62 -17.04 2.59
C VAL A 153 20.31 -18.21 3.53
N LYS A 154 19.45 -17.99 4.53
CA LYS A 154 18.98 -19.04 5.45
C LYS A 154 17.90 -19.96 4.84
N GLY A 155 17.41 -19.68 3.64
CA GLY A 155 16.29 -20.40 3.03
C GLY A 155 14.94 -20.03 3.62
N ALA A 156 14.78 -18.81 4.16
CA ALA A 156 13.48 -18.34 4.62
C ALA A 156 12.52 -18.20 3.42
N ASP A 157 11.31 -18.67 3.60
CA ASP A 157 10.23 -18.65 2.60
C ASP A 157 9.21 -17.53 2.82
N ILE A 158 9.35 -16.82 3.95
CA ILE A 158 8.61 -15.60 4.29
C ILE A 158 9.60 -14.46 4.46
N LEU A 159 9.41 -13.40 3.70
CA LEU A 159 10.24 -12.20 3.74
C LEU A 159 9.41 -11.01 4.22
N LEU A 160 9.87 -10.37 5.28
CA LEU A 160 9.26 -9.19 5.87
C LEU A 160 10.11 -7.97 5.51
N MET A 161 9.51 -6.95 4.92
CA MET A 161 10.24 -5.76 4.46
C MET A 161 9.69 -4.48 5.10
N ASP A 162 10.51 -3.81 5.88
CA ASP A 162 10.14 -2.57 6.59
C ASP A 162 10.69 -1.35 5.85
N GLU A 163 9.85 -0.72 5.02
CA GLU A 163 10.16 0.46 4.19
C GLU A 163 11.52 0.35 3.46
N PRO A 164 11.81 -0.71 2.71
CA PRO A 164 13.16 -0.99 2.22
C PRO A 164 13.64 -0.02 1.14
N MET A 165 12.75 0.83 0.58
CA MET A 165 13.09 1.81 -0.45
C MET A 165 13.09 3.26 0.06
N ALA A 166 12.84 3.49 1.35
CA ALA A 166 12.70 4.85 1.90
C ALA A 166 13.97 5.70 1.75
N ASN A 167 15.15 5.08 1.75
CA ASN A 167 16.45 5.75 1.65
C ASN A 167 17.00 5.85 0.22
N LEU A 168 16.19 5.54 -0.81
CA LEU A 168 16.58 5.62 -2.21
C LEU A 168 16.06 6.93 -2.83
N ASP A 169 16.86 7.48 -3.74
CA ASP A 169 16.38 8.58 -4.60
C ASP A 169 15.28 8.10 -5.56
N ALA A 170 14.54 9.05 -6.14
CA ALA A 170 13.35 8.76 -6.95
C ALA A 170 13.65 7.86 -8.16
N ILE A 171 14.79 8.06 -8.83
CA ILE A 171 15.17 7.30 -10.03
C ILE A 171 15.53 5.86 -9.64
N VAL A 172 16.38 5.71 -8.64
CA VAL A 172 16.80 4.39 -8.13
C VAL A 172 15.60 3.61 -7.60
N ARG A 173 14.62 4.29 -6.96
CA ARG A 173 13.40 3.66 -6.46
C ARG A 173 12.55 3.04 -7.58
N VAL A 174 12.48 3.67 -8.76
CA VAL A 174 11.77 3.08 -9.92
C VAL A 174 12.38 1.73 -10.30
N TYR A 175 13.71 1.69 -10.50
CA TYR A 175 14.41 0.45 -10.84
C TYR A 175 14.31 -0.60 -9.74
N ALA A 176 14.44 -0.20 -8.47
CA ALA A 176 14.35 -1.11 -7.33
C ALA A 176 12.97 -1.79 -7.23
N ARG A 177 11.89 -1.08 -7.56
CA ARG A 177 10.53 -1.67 -7.61
C ARG A 177 10.42 -2.73 -8.72
N GLU A 178 10.89 -2.42 -9.92
CA GLU A 178 10.86 -3.37 -11.04
C GLU A 178 11.66 -4.63 -10.71
N GLU A 179 12.87 -4.45 -10.15
CA GLU A 179 13.72 -5.55 -9.72
C GLU A 179 13.08 -6.40 -8.63
N LEU A 180 12.48 -5.77 -7.62
CA LEU A 180 11.80 -6.51 -6.55
C LEU A 180 10.61 -7.31 -7.10
N LYS A 181 9.84 -6.74 -8.01
CA LYS A 181 8.70 -7.41 -8.65
C LYS A 181 9.15 -8.62 -9.48
N GLN A 182 10.23 -8.48 -10.23
CA GLN A 182 10.81 -9.58 -10.99
C GLN A 182 11.35 -10.67 -10.06
N LEU A 183 12.10 -10.28 -9.04
CA LEU A 183 12.65 -11.18 -8.03
C LEU A 183 11.55 -11.98 -7.31
N HIS A 184 10.48 -11.31 -6.90
CA HIS A 184 9.33 -11.98 -6.28
C HIS A 184 8.73 -13.04 -7.22
N LYS A 185 8.56 -12.72 -8.51
CA LYS A 185 8.05 -13.66 -9.51
C LYS A 185 8.98 -14.86 -9.74
N GLU A 186 10.29 -14.65 -9.71
CA GLU A 186 11.29 -15.71 -9.89
C GLU A 186 11.41 -16.62 -8.66
N LEU A 187 11.29 -16.06 -7.45
CA LEU A 187 11.47 -16.79 -6.20
C LEU A 187 10.20 -17.50 -5.70
N GLY A 188 9.03 -16.94 -5.99
CA GLY A 188 7.78 -17.39 -5.41
C GLY A 188 7.72 -17.26 -3.88
N THR A 189 8.56 -16.41 -3.29
CA THR A 189 8.63 -16.17 -1.84
C THR A 189 7.41 -15.38 -1.39
N THR A 190 6.86 -15.71 -0.22
CA THR A 190 5.78 -14.92 0.38
C THR A 190 6.36 -13.65 1.00
N ILE A 191 5.86 -12.49 0.63
CA ILE A 191 6.39 -11.20 1.10
C ILE A 191 5.31 -10.40 1.81
N VAL A 192 5.63 -9.87 2.99
CA VAL A 192 4.88 -8.77 3.62
C VAL A 192 5.75 -7.53 3.60
N TYR A 193 5.32 -6.56 2.83
CA TYR A 193 6.03 -5.30 2.57
C TYR A 193 5.27 -4.15 3.20
N VAL A 194 5.87 -3.35 4.04
CA VAL A 194 5.22 -2.15 4.58
C VAL A 194 5.82 -0.89 3.97
N THR A 195 4.96 0.07 3.67
CA THR A 195 5.34 1.38 3.10
C THR A 195 4.30 2.45 3.42
N HIS A 196 4.70 3.70 3.29
CA HIS A 196 3.78 4.84 3.22
C HIS A 196 3.68 5.41 1.80
N ASP A 197 4.43 4.86 0.84
CA ASP A 197 4.43 5.29 -0.56
C ASP A 197 3.33 4.55 -1.35
N GLN A 198 2.36 5.31 -1.85
CA GLN A 198 1.22 4.76 -2.60
C GLN A 198 1.63 4.18 -3.95
N VAL A 199 2.67 4.74 -4.58
CA VAL A 199 3.15 4.24 -5.88
C VAL A 199 3.81 2.87 -5.69
N GLU A 200 4.59 2.69 -4.62
CA GLU A 200 5.12 1.38 -4.27
C GLU A 200 3.98 0.39 -4.03
N ALA A 201 3.00 0.77 -3.22
CA ALA A 201 1.89 -0.09 -2.85
C ALA A 201 1.08 -0.55 -4.07
N LEU A 202 0.65 0.36 -4.92
CA LEU A 202 -0.15 0.04 -6.09
C LEU A 202 0.63 -0.71 -7.19
N SER A 203 1.96 -0.49 -7.30
CA SER A 203 2.77 -1.12 -8.35
C SER A 203 3.33 -2.48 -7.97
N LEU A 204 3.63 -2.73 -6.69
CA LEU A 204 4.25 -3.97 -6.23
C LEU A 204 3.25 -5.04 -5.82
N ALA A 205 2.17 -4.64 -5.15
CA ALA A 205 1.29 -5.55 -4.45
C ALA A 205 0.58 -6.55 -5.37
N THR A 206 0.55 -7.81 -4.97
CA THR A 206 -0.45 -8.78 -5.44
C THR A 206 -1.75 -8.62 -4.66
N LYS A 207 -1.64 -8.23 -3.38
CA LYS A 207 -2.73 -7.80 -2.50
C LYS A 207 -2.30 -6.55 -1.73
N LEU A 208 -3.21 -5.60 -1.61
CA LEU A 208 -3.02 -4.36 -0.87
C LEU A 208 -3.83 -4.41 0.43
N ALA A 209 -3.15 -4.17 1.55
CA ALA A 209 -3.77 -3.95 2.87
C ALA A 209 -3.62 -2.48 3.22
N VAL A 210 -4.70 -1.80 3.54
CA VAL A 210 -4.66 -0.39 3.97
C VAL A 210 -4.84 -0.33 5.48
N LEU A 211 -3.80 0.09 6.20
CA LEU A 211 -3.77 0.14 7.66
C LEU A 211 -4.04 1.56 8.15
N HIS A 212 -5.02 1.70 9.05
CA HIS A 212 -5.30 2.95 9.75
C HIS A 212 -5.96 2.67 11.09
N ASP A 213 -5.65 3.48 12.10
CA ASP A 213 -6.15 3.33 13.47
C ASP A 213 -5.94 1.92 14.06
N GLY A 214 -4.85 1.26 13.65
CA GLY A 214 -4.49 -0.07 14.14
C GLY A 214 -5.31 -1.22 13.57
N VAL A 215 -6.16 -0.99 12.56
CA VAL A 215 -6.97 -2.00 11.87
C VAL A 215 -6.79 -1.93 10.36
N ILE A 216 -7.01 -3.06 9.68
CA ILE A 216 -7.05 -3.09 8.22
C ILE A 216 -8.39 -2.51 7.76
N GLN A 217 -8.33 -1.35 7.11
CA GLN A 217 -9.49 -0.63 6.58
C GLN A 217 -9.99 -1.22 5.25
N ASP A 218 -9.06 -1.72 4.44
CA ASP A 218 -9.37 -2.38 3.18
C ASP A 218 -8.30 -3.43 2.85
N PHE A 219 -8.69 -4.50 2.16
CA PHE A 219 -7.80 -5.58 1.77
C PHE A 219 -8.29 -6.25 0.48
N GLY A 220 -7.44 -6.31 -0.53
CA GLY A 220 -7.82 -6.94 -1.79
C GLY A 220 -6.84 -6.67 -2.94
N ASP A 221 -7.30 -6.89 -4.17
CA ASP A 221 -6.57 -6.49 -5.37
C ASP A 221 -6.28 -4.99 -5.33
N PRO A 222 -5.03 -4.54 -5.64
CA PRO A 222 -4.66 -3.13 -5.53
C PRO A 222 -5.56 -2.19 -6.34
N MET A 223 -5.98 -2.61 -7.54
CA MET A 223 -6.83 -1.77 -8.38
C MET A 223 -8.28 -1.76 -7.94
N GLU A 224 -8.77 -2.84 -7.30
CA GLU A 224 -10.08 -2.85 -6.66
C GLU A 224 -10.11 -1.93 -5.43
N VAL A 225 -9.10 -1.98 -4.58
CA VAL A 225 -8.95 -1.06 -3.43
C VAL A 225 -8.90 0.39 -3.91
N TYR A 226 -8.20 0.66 -5.02
CA TYR A 226 -8.13 1.99 -5.61
C TYR A 226 -9.47 2.44 -6.19
N ARG A 227 -10.10 1.62 -7.04
CA ARG A 227 -11.32 2.00 -7.78
C ARG A 227 -12.58 1.94 -6.91
N ARG A 228 -12.66 0.97 -6.00
CA ARG A 228 -13.84 0.66 -5.20
C ARG A 228 -13.52 0.53 -3.71
N PRO A 229 -12.95 1.58 -3.09
CA PRO A 229 -12.54 1.56 -1.69
C PRO A 229 -13.70 1.20 -0.76
N ARG A 230 -13.41 0.47 0.33
CA ARG A 230 -14.43 0.02 1.29
C ARG A 230 -15.07 1.13 2.09
N ASN A 231 -14.38 2.27 2.23
CA ASN A 231 -14.91 3.40 2.99
C ASN A 231 -14.33 4.73 2.46
N THR A 232 -14.91 5.83 2.94
CA THR A 232 -14.53 7.20 2.55
C THR A 232 -13.11 7.57 2.96
N TRP A 233 -12.59 6.99 4.05
CA TRP A 233 -11.23 7.24 4.48
C TRP A 233 -10.23 6.63 3.47
N VAL A 234 -10.42 5.36 3.08
CA VAL A 234 -9.60 4.72 2.04
C VAL A 234 -9.71 5.45 0.72
N ALA A 235 -10.92 5.88 0.32
CA ALA A 235 -11.16 6.67 -0.88
C ALA A 235 -10.31 7.96 -0.92
N SER A 236 -10.19 8.62 0.23
CA SER A 236 -9.46 9.88 0.39
C SER A 236 -7.95 9.67 0.60
N PHE A 237 -7.55 8.53 1.13
CA PHE A 237 -6.15 8.22 1.41
C PHE A 237 -5.43 7.59 0.22
N VAL A 238 -6.05 6.62 -0.46
CA VAL A 238 -5.44 5.90 -1.59
C VAL A 238 -5.70 6.66 -2.89
N GLY A 239 -4.62 7.05 -3.55
CA GLY A 239 -4.63 7.82 -4.80
C GLY A 239 -4.05 9.23 -4.64
N ASN A 240 -3.32 9.66 -5.67
CA ASN A 240 -2.78 11.01 -5.76
C ASN A 240 -2.99 11.58 -7.17
N PRO A 241 -3.95 12.52 -7.32
CA PRO A 241 -4.81 13.14 -6.29
C PRO A 241 -5.82 12.15 -5.67
N PRO A 242 -6.33 12.45 -4.46
CA PRO A 242 -7.34 11.63 -3.82
C PRO A 242 -8.69 11.68 -4.55
N MET A 243 -9.56 10.72 -4.27
CA MET A 243 -10.95 10.70 -4.78
C MET A 243 -11.69 11.98 -4.40
N ASN A 244 -12.49 12.53 -5.31
CA ASN A 244 -13.48 13.53 -4.97
C ASN A 244 -14.59 12.86 -4.18
N VAL A 245 -14.85 13.30 -2.96
CA VAL A 245 -15.88 12.73 -2.07
C VAL A 245 -16.84 13.84 -1.64
N LEU A 246 -18.12 13.67 -1.87
CA LEU A 246 -19.17 14.67 -1.69
C LEU A 246 -20.42 14.06 -1.05
N GLU A 247 -21.21 14.90 -0.38
CA GLU A 247 -22.53 14.53 0.11
C GLU A 247 -23.59 14.81 -0.94
N GLY A 248 -24.59 13.95 -1.05
CA GLY A 248 -25.70 14.11 -1.98
C GLY A 248 -26.96 13.39 -1.53
N THR A 249 -28.02 13.56 -2.31
CA THR A 249 -29.30 12.89 -2.12
C THR A 249 -29.73 12.25 -3.43
N VAL A 250 -30.29 11.04 -3.36
CA VAL A 250 -30.81 10.32 -4.51
C VAL A 250 -32.17 10.95 -4.90
N ARG A 251 -32.30 11.44 -6.16
CA ARG A 251 -33.51 12.05 -6.67
C ARG A 251 -33.73 11.71 -8.15
N GLU A 252 -34.85 11.14 -8.49
CA GLU A 252 -35.31 10.87 -9.87
C GLU A 252 -34.25 10.11 -10.71
N GLY A 253 -33.58 9.14 -10.10
CA GLY A 253 -32.52 8.36 -10.75
C GLY A 253 -31.19 9.11 -10.91
N TYR A 254 -31.00 10.20 -10.19
CA TYR A 254 -29.75 10.96 -10.11
C TYR A 254 -29.26 11.07 -8.66
N ILE A 255 -27.99 11.39 -8.51
CA ILE A 255 -27.42 11.86 -7.26
C ILE A 255 -27.24 13.36 -7.40
N VAL A 256 -27.90 14.13 -6.53
CA VAL A 256 -27.81 15.59 -6.49
C VAL A 256 -26.95 15.97 -5.29
N SER A 257 -25.88 16.70 -5.52
CA SER A 257 -24.98 17.15 -4.44
C SER A 257 -25.72 18.10 -3.48
N LYS A 258 -25.37 18.02 -2.18
CA LYS A 258 -25.91 18.94 -1.15
C LYS A 258 -25.29 20.32 -1.25
N LYS A 259 -24.05 20.40 -1.73
CA LYS A 259 -23.30 21.62 -1.99
C LYS A 259 -22.73 21.58 -3.39
N GLY A 260 -22.69 22.72 -4.06
CA GLY A 260 -22.33 22.79 -5.46
C GLY A 260 -23.46 22.33 -6.40
N GLU A 261 -23.28 22.60 -7.67
CA GLU A 261 -24.30 22.35 -8.70
C GLU A 261 -24.00 21.06 -9.48
N LEU A 262 -24.00 19.90 -8.76
CA LEU A 262 -23.74 18.61 -9.38
C LEU A 262 -25.00 17.75 -9.39
N LYS A 263 -25.36 17.29 -10.60
CA LYS A 263 -26.40 16.29 -10.83
C LYS A 263 -25.81 15.17 -11.69
N LEU A 264 -25.56 14.01 -11.08
CA LEU A 264 -24.91 12.87 -11.72
C LEU A 264 -25.87 11.69 -11.83
N PRO A 265 -25.90 10.94 -12.96
CA PRO A 265 -26.74 9.77 -13.07
C PRO A 265 -26.41 8.72 -12.01
N LEU A 266 -27.40 8.16 -11.34
CA LEU A 266 -27.25 7.04 -10.43
C LEU A 266 -26.80 5.79 -11.24
N PRO A 267 -25.63 5.19 -10.97
CA PRO A 267 -25.21 4.00 -11.68
C PRO A 267 -26.22 2.86 -11.54
N SER A 268 -26.42 2.11 -12.61
CA SER A 268 -27.38 0.99 -12.64
C SER A 268 -27.11 -0.06 -11.57
N SER A 269 -25.83 -0.27 -11.23
CA SER A 269 -25.38 -1.18 -10.17
C SER A 269 -25.91 -0.83 -8.77
N TYR A 270 -26.32 0.41 -8.52
CA TYR A 270 -26.88 0.83 -7.23
C TYR A 270 -28.40 0.95 -7.23
N ARG A 271 -29.04 0.70 -8.38
CA ARG A 271 -30.54 0.66 -8.45
C ARG A 271 -31.01 -0.50 -7.59
N GLY A 272 -31.82 -0.20 -6.59
CA GLY A 272 -32.31 -1.17 -5.59
C GLY A 272 -31.48 -1.22 -4.29
N SER A 273 -30.23 -0.77 -4.30
CA SER A 273 -29.41 -0.64 -3.08
C SER A 273 -29.66 0.67 -2.33
N VAL A 274 -30.15 1.69 -3.01
CA VAL A 274 -30.48 3.00 -2.43
C VAL A 274 -31.91 3.40 -2.79
N LYS A 275 -32.53 4.22 -1.93
CA LYS A 275 -33.93 4.65 -2.08
C LYS A 275 -34.05 6.10 -2.55
N GLU A 276 -35.15 6.44 -3.18
CA GLU A 276 -35.53 7.83 -3.49
C GLU A 276 -35.51 8.67 -2.21
N GLY A 277 -34.93 9.85 -2.26
CA GLY A 277 -34.77 10.76 -1.12
C GLY A 277 -33.66 10.36 -0.11
N GLN A 278 -32.98 9.25 -0.33
CA GLN A 278 -31.91 8.79 0.57
C GLN A 278 -30.67 9.68 0.45
N ASP A 279 -30.14 10.10 1.59
CA ASP A 279 -28.83 10.75 1.66
C ASP A 279 -27.71 9.73 1.44
N VAL A 280 -26.72 10.10 0.66
CA VAL A 280 -25.56 9.29 0.33
C VAL A 280 -24.30 10.18 0.34
N THR A 281 -23.17 9.57 0.64
CA THR A 281 -21.87 10.13 0.26
C THR A 281 -21.47 9.45 -1.05
N PHE A 282 -20.98 10.21 -2.01
CA PHE A 282 -20.55 9.66 -3.30
C PHE A 282 -19.17 10.15 -3.68
N GLY A 283 -18.44 9.34 -4.42
CA GLY A 283 -17.11 9.71 -4.88
C GLY A 283 -16.81 9.25 -6.29
N PHE A 284 -15.87 9.93 -6.92
CA PHE A 284 -15.27 9.56 -8.21
C PHE A 284 -13.82 9.99 -8.26
N ARG A 285 -13.02 9.25 -9.01
CA ARG A 285 -11.60 9.59 -9.19
C ARG A 285 -11.42 10.82 -10.09
N PRO A 286 -10.38 11.63 -9.86
CA PRO A 286 -10.11 12.82 -10.68
C PRO A 286 -9.98 12.54 -12.19
N GLU A 287 -9.48 11.36 -12.56
CA GLU A 287 -9.34 10.92 -13.96
C GLU A 287 -10.67 10.44 -14.59
N ASP A 288 -11.71 10.24 -13.80
CA ASP A 288 -13.05 9.88 -14.30
C ASP A 288 -13.86 11.09 -14.74
N ALA A 289 -13.40 12.28 -14.43
CA ALA A 289 -13.98 13.51 -14.97
C ALA A 289 -13.38 13.80 -16.37
N VAL A 290 -14.25 13.83 -17.38
CA VAL A 290 -13.88 14.09 -18.78
C VAL A 290 -14.18 15.55 -19.11
N VAL A 291 -13.15 16.29 -19.46
CA VAL A 291 -13.24 17.74 -19.73
C VAL A 291 -13.65 18.02 -21.17
N GLY A 292 -14.39 19.13 -21.35
CA GLY A 292 -14.86 19.58 -22.66
C GLY A 292 -16.16 18.91 -23.10
N GLU A 293 -16.66 17.97 -22.33
CA GLU A 293 -17.90 17.24 -22.62
C GLU A 293 -18.89 17.38 -21.45
N GLY A 294 -20.18 17.29 -21.73
CA GLY A 294 -21.24 17.23 -20.71
C GLY A 294 -21.73 18.57 -20.19
N ASP A 295 -22.67 18.47 -19.23
CA ASP A 295 -23.46 19.61 -18.74
C ASP A 295 -22.97 20.15 -17.39
N LEU A 296 -22.02 19.48 -16.74
CA LEU A 296 -21.45 19.98 -15.49
C LEU A 296 -20.52 21.16 -15.79
N ARG A 297 -20.62 22.19 -14.98
CA ARG A 297 -19.87 23.43 -15.19
C ARG A 297 -19.17 23.86 -13.92
N GLY A 298 -18.04 24.55 -14.07
CA GLY A 298 -17.35 25.13 -12.94
C GLY A 298 -16.32 26.15 -13.39
N VAL A 299 -15.68 26.77 -12.41
CA VAL A 299 -14.65 27.77 -12.63
C VAL A 299 -13.32 27.27 -12.05
N VAL A 300 -12.26 27.35 -12.83
CA VAL A 300 -10.90 26.95 -12.39
C VAL A 300 -10.41 27.87 -11.27
N SER A 301 -10.19 27.33 -10.09
CA SER A 301 -9.71 28.05 -8.92
C SER A 301 -8.19 27.94 -8.71
N MET A 302 -7.62 26.73 -8.97
CA MET A 302 -6.20 26.45 -8.79
C MET A 302 -5.72 25.43 -9.82
N ILE A 303 -4.43 25.47 -10.13
CA ILE A 303 -3.79 24.59 -11.12
C ILE A 303 -2.47 24.10 -10.55
N GLU A 304 -2.27 22.76 -10.55
CA GLU A 304 -1.04 22.09 -10.16
C GLU A 304 -0.47 21.31 -11.34
N ARG A 305 0.67 21.73 -11.88
CA ARG A 305 1.33 21.04 -13.00
C ARG A 305 2.30 20.00 -12.46
N VAL A 306 2.01 18.72 -12.74
CA VAL A 306 2.77 17.56 -12.20
C VAL A 306 3.64 16.89 -13.29
N GLY A 307 3.79 17.53 -14.45
CA GLY A 307 4.57 17.01 -15.58
C GLY A 307 3.71 16.21 -16.54
N ALA A 308 3.39 14.96 -16.25
CA ALA A 308 2.59 14.11 -17.15
C ALA A 308 1.12 14.54 -17.28
N TYR A 309 0.59 15.19 -16.25
CA TYR A 309 -0.78 15.71 -16.18
C TYR A 309 -0.81 17.00 -15.36
N THR A 310 -1.93 17.67 -15.42
CA THR A 310 -2.24 18.87 -14.63
C THR A 310 -3.44 18.55 -13.73
N VAL A 311 -3.32 18.78 -12.44
CA VAL A 311 -4.47 18.73 -11.51
C VAL A 311 -5.12 20.09 -11.53
N VAL A 312 -6.38 20.12 -11.93
CA VAL A 312 -7.18 21.35 -11.98
C VAL A 312 -8.23 21.29 -10.89
N HIS A 313 -8.24 22.30 -10.02
CA HIS A 313 -9.26 22.47 -9.01
C HIS A 313 -10.36 23.33 -9.58
N VAL A 314 -11.55 22.76 -9.70
CA VAL A 314 -12.73 23.38 -10.28
C VAL A 314 -13.75 23.66 -9.20
N ASP A 315 -14.11 24.92 -9.00
CA ASP A 315 -15.23 25.33 -8.14
C ASP A 315 -16.54 25.09 -8.90
N VAL A 316 -17.38 24.25 -8.36
CA VAL A 316 -18.68 23.88 -8.93
C VAL A 316 -19.86 24.52 -8.19
N GLY A 317 -19.61 25.59 -7.47
CA GLY A 317 -20.59 26.33 -6.66
C GLY A 317 -20.41 26.09 -5.16
N ASP A 318 -20.86 27.05 -4.35
CA ASP A 318 -20.79 27.04 -2.88
C ASP A 318 -19.39 26.76 -2.30
N GLY A 319 -18.32 27.08 -3.06
CA GLY A 319 -16.94 26.78 -2.68
C GLY A 319 -16.58 25.28 -2.72
N THR A 320 -17.40 24.48 -3.37
CA THR A 320 -17.13 23.04 -3.56
C THR A 320 -16.09 22.86 -4.64
N LEU A 321 -14.91 22.37 -4.25
CA LEU A 321 -13.78 22.14 -5.14
C LEU A 321 -13.67 20.69 -5.55
N LEU A 322 -13.65 20.45 -6.87
CA LEU A 322 -13.34 19.15 -7.46
C LEU A 322 -11.94 19.17 -8.04
N ARG A 323 -11.23 18.04 -7.90
CA ARG A 323 -9.97 17.78 -8.59
C ARG A 323 -10.26 17.03 -9.87
N ILE A 324 -9.77 17.55 -10.99
CA ILE A 324 -9.91 16.96 -12.31
C ILE A 324 -8.54 16.83 -12.95
N LEU A 325 -8.25 15.70 -13.59
CA LEU A 325 -6.99 15.52 -14.32
C LEU A 325 -7.11 16.01 -15.76
N TYR A 326 -6.24 16.95 -16.12
CA TYR A 326 -6.09 17.42 -17.48
C TYR A 326 -4.82 16.85 -18.11
N PRO A 327 -4.84 16.45 -19.38
CA PRO A 327 -3.62 16.19 -20.12
C PRO A 327 -2.67 17.40 -20.05
N SER A 328 -1.37 17.16 -19.89
CA SER A 328 -0.36 18.25 -19.80
C SER A 328 -0.33 19.15 -21.04
N THR A 329 -0.82 18.65 -22.18
CA THR A 329 -0.93 19.39 -23.45
C THR A 329 -2.10 20.37 -23.49
N MET A 330 -3.08 20.24 -22.60
CA MET A 330 -4.25 21.12 -22.58
C MET A 330 -3.93 22.40 -21.79
N GLN A 331 -4.14 23.52 -22.43
CA GLN A 331 -3.98 24.83 -21.78
C GLN A 331 -5.23 25.15 -20.96
N VAL A 332 -5.00 25.56 -19.73
CA VAL A 332 -6.04 26.00 -18.79
C VAL A 332 -5.47 27.08 -17.88
N ASN A 333 -6.28 28.10 -17.57
CA ASN A 333 -5.91 29.21 -16.71
C ASN A 333 -6.87 29.33 -15.55
N ARG A 334 -6.40 29.94 -14.46
CA ARG A 334 -7.28 30.30 -13.34
C ARG A 334 -8.35 31.28 -13.81
N GLY A 335 -9.59 31.00 -13.41
CA GLY A 335 -10.76 31.79 -13.82
C GLY A 335 -11.45 31.28 -15.08
N ASP A 336 -10.87 30.32 -15.80
CA ASP A 336 -11.50 29.73 -16.97
C ASP A 336 -12.79 29.00 -16.56
N LYS A 337 -13.83 29.17 -17.36
CA LYS A 337 -15.06 28.38 -17.25
C LYS A 337 -14.88 27.07 -17.99
N VAL A 338 -15.10 25.98 -17.30
CA VAL A 338 -14.92 24.63 -17.85
C VAL A 338 -16.21 23.84 -17.79
N SER A 339 -16.44 23.00 -18.79
CA SER A 339 -17.48 21.97 -18.80
C SER A 339 -16.84 20.59 -18.66
N PHE A 340 -17.52 19.68 -18.02
CA PHE A 340 -17.05 18.30 -17.85
C PHE A 340 -18.23 17.36 -17.62
N THR A 341 -17.95 16.07 -17.73
CA THR A 341 -18.84 14.99 -17.30
C THR A 341 -18.08 14.01 -16.44
N VAL A 342 -18.78 13.18 -15.69
CA VAL A 342 -18.18 12.06 -14.95
C VAL A 342 -18.54 10.77 -15.67
N ARG A 343 -17.57 9.90 -15.94
CA ARG A 343 -17.77 8.65 -16.66
C ARG A 343 -18.89 7.83 -16.02
N PRO A 344 -19.87 7.34 -16.81
CA PRO A 344 -20.91 6.48 -16.28
C PRO A 344 -20.31 5.25 -15.59
N GLY A 345 -20.83 4.93 -14.40
CA GLY A 345 -20.39 3.75 -13.64
C GLY A 345 -19.12 3.93 -12.78
N SER A 346 -18.44 5.08 -12.86
CA SER A 346 -17.26 5.34 -12.01
C SER A 346 -17.60 5.83 -10.60
N LEU A 347 -18.85 6.18 -10.35
CA LEU A 347 -19.30 6.63 -9.03
C LEU A 347 -19.29 5.47 -8.02
N VAL A 348 -18.74 5.76 -6.85
CA VAL A 348 -18.80 4.88 -5.67
C VAL A 348 -19.67 5.54 -4.62
N LEU A 349 -20.62 4.79 -4.06
CA LEU A 349 -21.52 5.27 -3.03
C LEU A 349 -21.10 4.76 -1.66
N PHE A 350 -21.23 5.63 -0.66
CA PHE A 350 -20.97 5.34 0.73
C PHE A 350 -22.15 5.74 1.59
N ASP A 351 -22.37 5.00 2.66
CA ASP A 351 -23.31 5.35 3.70
C ASP A 351 -22.79 6.57 4.48
N PRO A 352 -23.54 7.66 4.59
CA PRO A 352 -23.04 8.90 5.21
C PRO A 352 -22.82 8.79 6.71
N ALA A 353 -23.48 7.85 7.41
CA ALA A 353 -23.31 7.67 8.85
C ALA A 353 -22.07 6.84 9.21
N THR A 354 -21.78 5.83 8.41
CA THR A 354 -20.69 4.88 8.68
C THR A 354 -19.45 5.10 7.81
N GLY A 355 -19.56 5.86 6.73
CA GLY A 355 -18.54 6.01 5.70
C GLY A 355 -18.26 4.75 4.89
N LYS A 356 -18.96 3.65 5.13
CA LYS A 356 -18.76 2.38 4.43
C LYS A 356 -19.38 2.41 3.04
N ARG A 357 -18.72 1.74 2.09
CA ARG A 357 -19.24 1.59 0.73
C ARG A 357 -20.61 0.87 0.76
N VAL A 358 -21.55 1.42 0.00
CA VAL A 358 -22.81 0.74 -0.29
C VAL A 358 -22.53 -0.40 -1.26
N GLU A 359 -22.98 -1.60 -0.95
CA GLU A 359 -22.83 -2.72 -1.87
C GLU A 359 -23.77 -2.54 -3.08
N ALA A 360 -23.24 -2.81 -4.28
CA ALA A 360 -24.04 -2.84 -5.50
C ALA A 360 -25.08 -3.96 -5.40
N ALA A 361 -26.27 -3.75 -5.98
CA ALA A 361 -27.25 -4.82 -6.08
C ALA A 361 -26.66 -5.99 -6.87
N SER A 362 -26.79 -7.20 -6.34
CA SER A 362 -26.41 -8.42 -7.08
C SER A 362 -27.24 -8.48 -8.36
N SER A 363 -26.58 -8.48 -9.51
CA SER A 363 -27.19 -8.63 -10.84
C SER A 363 -27.70 -10.04 -11.05
#